data_55009e51285e75a25ecc894ec2c4fcd5
#
_entry.id   55009e51285e75a25ecc894ec2c4fcd5
#
_cell.length_a   1.000
_cell.length_b   1.000
_cell.length_c   1.000
_cell.angle_alpha   90.00
_cell.angle_beta   90.00
_cell.angle_gamma   90.00
#
_symmetry.space_group_name_H-M   'P 1'
#
loop_
_entity.id
_entity.type
_entity.pdbx_description
1 polymer ?
#
loop_
_entity_poly.entity_id
_entity_poly.type
_entity_poly.pdbx_seq_one_letter_code
_entity_poly.pdbx_strand_id
1 'polypeptide(L)'
;MRFVDKHKQLIIRSITILYMLFIFILSSIPQPPQPFRNPYLPIIEHIIEFSILSILLSCSISPTYKYKNRREVFIMAFVITTLYGLSDEIHQSFVLGRTCSIEDFIFDMVGAFIGSLIQSNSDSIPFHIPPHI
;
A
#
# COMPACT_ATOMS: atom_id res chain seq x y z
N MET A 1 3.93 27.26 -2.02
CA MET A 1 4.01 25.91 -2.58
C MET A 1 4.38 26.03 -4.05
N ARG A 2 5.60 25.61 -4.44
CA ARG A 2 6.10 25.79 -5.81
C ARG A 2 5.33 24.88 -6.78
N PHE A 3 5.13 25.34 -8.02
CA PHE A 3 4.41 24.64 -9.07
C PHE A 3 4.96 23.20 -9.31
N VAL A 4 6.28 23.04 -9.21
CA VAL A 4 6.99 21.76 -9.36
C VAL A 4 6.57 20.75 -8.27
N ASP A 5 6.27 21.20 -7.06
CA ASP A 5 5.88 20.31 -5.95
C ASP A 5 4.46 19.76 -6.15
N LYS A 6 3.56 20.55 -6.72
CA LYS A 6 2.19 20.13 -7.01
C LYS A 6 2.14 19.04 -8.09
N HIS A 7 2.94 19.17 -9.15
CA HIS A 7 3.00 18.16 -10.21
C HIS A 7 3.56 16.83 -9.72
N LYS A 8 4.65 16.86 -8.95
CA LYS A 8 5.23 15.64 -8.36
C LYS A 8 4.23 14.94 -7.45
N GLN A 9 3.51 15.71 -6.66
CA GLN A 9 2.50 15.17 -5.76
C GLN A 9 1.32 14.54 -6.51
N LEU A 10 0.87 15.19 -7.58
CA LEU A 10 -0.18 14.66 -8.44
C LEU A 10 0.26 13.34 -9.07
N ILE A 11 1.50 13.26 -9.55
CA ILE A 11 2.07 12.03 -10.13
C ILE A 11 2.07 10.90 -9.09
N ILE A 12 2.57 11.14 -7.88
CA ILE A 12 2.62 10.10 -6.84
C ILE A 12 1.22 9.61 -6.48
N ARG A 13 0.27 10.51 -6.31
CA ARG A 13 -1.13 10.15 -6.03
C ARG A 13 -1.75 9.35 -7.17
N SER A 14 -1.48 9.74 -8.42
CA SER A 14 -1.94 8.99 -9.58
C SER A 14 -1.35 7.58 -9.62
N ILE A 15 -0.05 7.44 -9.34
CA ILE A 15 0.61 6.14 -9.25
C ILE A 15 -0.01 5.30 -8.13
N THR A 16 -0.29 5.88 -6.98
CA THR A 16 -0.93 5.18 -5.86
C THR A 16 -2.32 4.65 -6.25
N ILE A 17 -3.15 5.48 -6.88
CA ILE A 17 -4.48 5.08 -7.34
C ILE A 17 -4.38 3.98 -8.41
N LEU A 18 -3.47 4.13 -9.37
CA LEU A 18 -3.24 3.11 -10.40
C LEU A 18 -2.76 1.79 -9.80
N TYR A 19 -1.93 1.84 -8.76
CA TYR A 19 -1.48 0.64 -8.06
C TYR A 19 -2.62 -0.02 -7.27
N MET A 20 -3.49 0.74 -6.63
CA MET A 20 -4.71 0.20 -6.01
C MET A 20 -5.62 -0.48 -7.05
N LEU A 21 -5.82 0.14 -8.20
CA LEU A 21 -6.57 -0.47 -9.30
C LEU A 21 -5.88 -1.75 -9.83
N PHE A 22 -4.56 -1.77 -9.89
CA PHE A 22 -3.79 -2.95 -10.27
C PHE A 22 -4.01 -4.11 -9.30
N ILE A 23 -3.94 -3.88 -7.97
CA ILE A 23 -4.29 -4.88 -6.95
C ILE A 23 -5.70 -5.40 -7.17
N PHE A 24 -6.68 -4.50 -7.32
CA PHE A 24 -8.07 -4.86 -7.54
C PHE A 24 -8.27 -5.73 -8.79
N ILE A 25 -7.56 -5.43 -9.88
CA ILE A 25 -7.61 -6.24 -11.11
C ILE A 25 -7.00 -7.61 -10.87
N LEU A 26 -5.85 -7.70 -10.19
CA LEU A 26 -5.21 -8.98 -9.86
C LEU A 26 -6.10 -9.83 -8.95
N SER A 27 -6.72 -9.23 -7.95
CA SER A 27 -7.62 -9.93 -7.04
C SER A 27 -8.93 -10.38 -7.70
N SER A 28 -9.31 -9.74 -8.80
CA SER A 28 -10.49 -10.09 -9.62
C SER A 28 -10.26 -11.27 -10.56
N ILE A 29 -9.01 -11.71 -10.75
CA ILE A 29 -8.69 -12.83 -11.64
C ILE A 29 -9.08 -14.16 -10.95
N PRO A 30 -9.97 -14.97 -11.57
CA PRO A 30 -10.31 -16.29 -11.05
C PRO A 30 -9.09 -17.18 -10.91
N GLN A 31 -8.99 -17.92 -9.82
CA GLN A 31 -7.91 -18.87 -9.59
C GLN A 31 -8.44 -20.31 -9.65
N PRO A 32 -8.19 -21.04 -10.74
CA PRO A 32 -8.54 -22.46 -10.79
C PRO A 32 -7.67 -23.26 -9.79
N PRO A 33 -8.15 -24.40 -9.28
CA PRO A 33 -7.37 -25.27 -8.40
C PRO A 33 -6.01 -25.63 -9.02
N GLN A 34 -4.94 -25.33 -8.31
CA GLN A 34 -3.57 -25.64 -8.73
C GLN A 34 -2.94 -26.64 -7.75
N PRO A 35 -2.94 -27.93 -8.08
CA PRO A 35 -2.51 -28.99 -7.15
C PRO A 35 -1.00 -28.94 -6.80
N PHE A 36 -0.21 -28.16 -7.55
CA PHE A 36 1.25 -28.06 -7.37
C PHE A 36 1.73 -26.62 -7.06
N ARG A 37 0.84 -25.71 -6.63
CA ARG A 37 1.25 -24.35 -6.26
C ARG A 37 2.07 -24.39 -4.97
N ASN A 38 3.22 -23.69 -4.97
CA ASN A 38 4.01 -23.50 -3.76
C ASN A 38 3.19 -22.74 -2.70
N PRO A 39 2.98 -23.32 -1.50
CA PRO A 39 2.12 -22.71 -0.47
C PRO A 39 2.67 -21.38 0.07
N TYR A 40 3.97 -21.12 -0.07
CA TYR A 40 4.60 -19.88 0.41
C TYR A 40 4.49 -18.70 -0.57
N LEU A 41 4.17 -18.99 -1.84
CA LEU A 41 4.12 -17.98 -2.87
C LEU A 41 3.04 -16.92 -2.61
N PRO A 42 1.80 -17.28 -2.25
CA PRO A 42 0.78 -16.29 -1.90
C PRO A 42 1.17 -15.39 -0.74
N ILE A 43 1.82 -15.95 0.29
CA ILE A 43 2.28 -15.21 1.46
C ILE A 43 3.23 -14.08 1.05
N ILE A 44 4.21 -14.41 0.21
CA ILE A 44 5.20 -13.44 -0.28
C ILE A 44 4.53 -12.39 -1.17
N GLU A 45 3.62 -12.82 -2.04
CA GLU A 45 2.84 -11.94 -2.91
C GLU A 45 2.09 -10.88 -2.09
N HIS A 46 1.29 -11.27 -1.12
CA HIS A 46 0.52 -10.36 -0.24
C HIS A 46 1.44 -9.39 0.52
N ILE A 47 2.49 -9.89 1.16
CA ILE A 47 3.41 -9.04 1.93
C ILE A 47 4.07 -7.99 1.03
N ILE A 48 4.59 -8.37 -0.15
CA ILE A 48 5.25 -7.43 -1.07
C ILE A 48 4.24 -6.42 -1.61
N GLU A 49 3.10 -6.89 -2.07
CA GLU A 49 2.06 -6.07 -2.69
C GLU A 49 1.58 -4.97 -1.75
N PHE A 50 1.25 -5.31 -0.51
CA PHE A 50 0.77 -4.36 0.50
C PHE A 50 1.90 -3.53 1.12
N SER A 51 3.15 -3.99 1.11
CA SER A 51 4.31 -3.16 1.47
C SER A 51 4.50 -2.02 0.46
N ILE A 52 4.43 -2.31 -0.84
CA ILE A 52 4.53 -1.30 -1.90
C ILE A 52 3.37 -0.30 -1.79
N LEU A 53 2.13 -0.77 -1.59
CA LEU A 53 0.98 0.10 -1.43
C LEU A 53 1.15 1.05 -0.24
N SER A 54 1.63 0.54 0.89
CA SER A 54 1.85 1.34 2.10
C SER A 54 2.94 2.41 1.91
N ILE A 55 4.02 2.10 1.19
CA ILE A 55 5.05 3.07 0.82
C ILE A 55 4.46 4.17 -0.07
N LEU A 56 3.72 3.80 -1.11
CA LEU A 56 3.08 4.75 -2.03
C LEU A 56 2.08 5.65 -1.30
N LEU A 57 1.26 5.10 -0.40
CA LEU A 57 0.34 5.88 0.43
C LEU A 57 1.08 6.82 1.36
N SER A 58 2.13 6.38 2.02
CA SER A 58 2.98 7.24 2.87
C SER A 58 3.54 8.42 2.08
N CYS A 59 4.06 8.17 0.87
CA CYS A 59 4.55 9.22 -0.03
C CYS A 59 3.44 10.16 -0.51
N SER A 60 2.22 9.67 -0.67
CA SER A 60 1.06 10.46 -1.09
C SER A 60 0.52 11.37 0.02
N ILE A 61 0.60 10.92 1.27
CA ILE A 61 0.09 11.61 2.45
C ILE A 61 1.08 12.66 2.94
N SER A 62 2.37 12.34 3.00
CA SER A 62 3.42 13.13 3.62
C SER A 62 3.48 14.59 3.16
N PRO A 63 3.40 14.93 1.86
CA PRO A 63 3.47 16.30 1.40
C PRO A 63 2.21 17.13 1.69
N THR A 64 1.05 16.47 1.85
CA THR A 64 -0.23 17.16 2.09
C THR A 64 -0.27 17.77 3.49
N TYR A 65 0.44 17.13 4.40
CA TYR A 65 0.46 17.49 5.81
C TYR A 65 1.87 17.95 6.20
N LYS A 66 2.27 19.13 5.70
CA LYS A 66 3.59 19.76 5.93
C LYS A 66 4.00 19.80 7.42
N TYR A 67 3.05 19.65 8.32
CA TYR A 67 3.23 19.71 9.78
C TYR A 67 2.97 18.36 10.49
N LYS A 68 2.63 17.30 9.76
CA LYS A 68 2.48 15.99 10.40
C LYS A 68 3.84 15.37 10.69
N ASN A 69 3.97 14.85 11.89
CA ASN A 69 5.15 14.09 12.26
C ASN A 69 5.16 12.72 11.56
N ARG A 70 6.33 12.07 11.49
CA ARG A 70 6.52 10.78 10.83
C ARG A 70 5.58 9.70 11.38
N ARG A 71 5.31 9.74 12.69
CA ARG A 71 4.42 8.80 13.36
C ARG A 71 2.98 8.87 12.83
N GLU A 72 2.48 10.08 12.59
CA GLU A 72 1.13 10.26 12.06
C GLU A 72 1.01 9.74 10.62
N VAL A 73 2.01 10.01 9.78
CA VAL A 73 2.05 9.48 8.41
C VAL A 73 2.10 7.95 8.43
N PHE A 74 2.94 7.37 9.31
CA PHE A 74 3.02 5.92 9.51
C PHE A 74 1.65 5.34 9.87
N ILE A 75 1.00 5.86 10.89
CA ILE A 75 -0.29 5.35 11.36
C ILE A 75 -1.35 5.47 10.26
N MET A 76 -1.42 6.61 9.57
CA MET A 76 -2.40 6.81 8.50
C MET A 76 -2.18 5.85 7.34
N ALA A 77 -0.95 5.71 6.86
CA ALA A 77 -0.64 4.80 5.77
C ALA A 77 -0.91 3.34 6.16
N PHE A 78 -0.49 2.93 7.36
CA PHE A 78 -0.77 1.61 7.88
C PHE A 78 -2.27 1.31 7.96
N VAL A 79 -3.05 2.22 8.56
CA VAL A 79 -4.51 2.02 8.71
C VAL A 79 -5.21 1.98 7.35
N ILE A 80 -4.90 2.91 6.45
CA ILE A 80 -5.54 2.95 5.12
C ILE A 80 -5.18 1.69 4.32
N THR A 81 -3.92 1.27 4.34
CA THR A 81 -3.49 0.05 3.63
C THR A 81 -4.17 -1.19 4.21
N THR A 82 -4.27 -1.30 5.54
CA THR A 82 -4.96 -2.41 6.21
C THR A 82 -6.45 -2.46 5.87
N LEU A 83 -7.12 -1.31 5.86
CA LEU A 83 -8.54 -1.23 5.45
C LEU A 83 -8.71 -1.61 3.98
N TYR A 84 -7.77 -1.25 3.12
CA TYR A 84 -7.78 -1.67 1.73
C TYR A 84 -7.60 -3.18 1.60
N GLY A 85 -6.66 -3.80 2.34
CA GLY A 85 -6.49 -5.26 2.40
C GLY A 85 -7.76 -5.97 2.85
N LEU A 86 -8.43 -5.47 3.89
CA LEU A 86 -9.71 -6.02 4.32
C LEU A 86 -10.78 -5.95 3.20
N SER A 87 -10.85 -4.83 2.48
CA SER A 87 -11.78 -4.69 1.36
C SER A 87 -11.44 -5.61 0.21
N ASP A 88 -10.16 -5.87 -0.04
CA ASP A 88 -9.68 -6.80 -1.06
C ASP A 88 -10.06 -8.24 -0.73
N GLU A 89 -9.88 -8.68 0.52
CA GLU A 89 -10.30 -10.01 0.99
C GLU A 89 -11.82 -10.22 0.86
N ILE A 90 -12.61 -9.21 1.22
CA ILE A 90 -14.06 -9.25 1.03
C ILE A 90 -14.40 -9.35 -0.47
N HIS A 91 -13.71 -8.60 -1.33
CA HIS A 91 -13.90 -8.65 -2.78
C HIS A 91 -13.56 -10.05 -3.33
N GLN A 92 -12.46 -10.64 -2.90
CA GLN A 92 -12.04 -11.99 -3.33
C GLN A 92 -13.06 -13.05 -3.00
N SER A 93 -13.85 -12.89 -1.94
CA SER A 93 -14.94 -13.83 -1.60
C SER A 93 -16.01 -13.97 -2.69
N PHE A 94 -16.12 -12.99 -3.59
CA PHE A 94 -17.04 -12.99 -4.73
C PHE A 94 -16.39 -13.47 -6.03
N VAL A 95 -15.10 -13.75 -6.03
CA VAL A 95 -14.35 -14.17 -7.22
C VAL A 95 -14.24 -15.68 -7.28
N LEU A 96 -14.58 -16.27 -8.44
CA LEU A 96 -14.54 -17.71 -8.63
C LEU A 96 -13.13 -18.30 -8.37
N GLY A 97 -13.06 -19.30 -7.48
CA GLY A 97 -11.82 -19.97 -7.13
C GLY A 97 -10.93 -19.24 -6.16
N ARG A 98 -11.39 -18.09 -5.62
CA ARG A 98 -10.76 -17.40 -4.49
C ARG A 98 -11.56 -17.59 -3.21
N THR A 99 -10.90 -17.42 -2.08
CA THR A 99 -11.51 -17.50 -0.74
C THR A 99 -11.10 -16.27 0.05
N CYS A 100 -12.03 -15.72 0.81
CA CYS A 100 -11.68 -14.72 1.83
C CYS A 100 -10.91 -15.44 2.95
N SER A 101 -9.66 -15.05 3.17
CA SER A 101 -8.75 -15.71 4.09
C SER A 101 -8.30 -14.73 5.18
N ILE A 102 -8.53 -15.10 6.44
CA ILE A 102 -8.00 -14.33 7.57
C ILE A 102 -6.45 -14.34 7.57
N GLU A 103 -5.86 -15.45 7.10
CA GLU A 103 -4.41 -15.57 7.00
C GLU A 103 -3.85 -14.57 5.97
N ASP A 104 -4.46 -14.45 4.79
CA ASP A 104 -4.04 -13.52 3.75
C ASP A 104 -4.21 -12.07 4.23
N PHE A 105 -5.30 -11.76 4.92
CA PHE A 105 -5.48 -10.45 5.55
C PHE A 105 -4.38 -10.14 6.59
N ILE A 106 -3.93 -11.11 7.37
CA ILE A 106 -2.79 -10.93 8.30
C ILE A 106 -1.50 -10.62 7.52
N PHE A 107 -1.26 -11.28 6.39
CA PHE A 107 -0.10 -10.99 5.55
C PHE A 107 -0.17 -9.61 4.91
N ASP A 108 -1.36 -9.15 4.52
CA ASP A 108 -1.59 -7.76 4.08
C ASP A 108 -1.24 -6.76 5.17
N MET A 109 -1.66 -7.01 6.42
CA MET A 109 -1.32 -6.17 7.57
C MET A 109 0.20 -6.15 7.83
N VAL A 110 0.87 -7.30 7.73
CA VAL A 110 2.33 -7.38 7.87
C VAL A 110 3.01 -6.57 6.77
N GLY A 111 2.56 -6.69 5.53
CA GLY A 111 3.04 -5.88 4.41
C GLY A 111 2.83 -4.39 4.65
N ALA A 112 1.61 -4.00 5.06
CA ALA A 112 1.29 -2.62 5.40
C ALA A 112 2.19 -2.04 6.48
N PHE A 113 2.47 -2.82 7.52
CA PHE A 113 3.37 -2.42 8.61
C PHE A 113 4.80 -2.24 8.12
N ILE A 114 5.34 -3.21 7.37
CA ILE A 114 6.70 -3.14 6.82
C ILE A 114 6.86 -1.91 5.92
N GLY A 115 5.94 -1.68 4.99
CA GLY A 115 5.99 -0.54 4.07
C GLY A 115 5.95 0.79 4.80
N SER A 116 5.05 0.95 5.78
CA SER A 116 4.97 2.15 6.62
C SER A 116 6.24 2.35 7.45
N LEU A 117 6.84 1.27 7.95
CA LEU A 117 8.08 1.33 8.74
C LEU A 117 9.28 1.75 7.89
N ILE A 118 9.42 1.17 6.69
CA ILE A 118 10.48 1.54 5.74
C ILE A 118 10.40 3.03 5.42
N GLN A 119 9.22 3.53 5.10
CA GLN A 119 9.04 4.94 4.78
C GLN A 119 9.25 5.86 5.99
N SER A 120 8.84 5.45 7.18
CA SER A 120 9.06 6.20 8.43
C SER A 120 10.54 6.34 8.78
N ASN A 121 11.36 5.33 8.48
CA ASN A 121 12.80 5.32 8.77
C ASN A 121 13.65 5.90 7.64
N SER A 122 13.07 6.13 6.46
CA SER A 122 13.78 6.73 5.35
C SER A 122 14.03 8.21 5.61
N ASP A 123 15.29 8.60 5.72
CA ASP A 123 15.71 10.01 5.76
C ASP A 123 15.55 10.70 4.40
N SER A 124 15.37 9.90 3.37
CA SER A 124 15.15 10.30 1.98
C SER A 124 13.67 10.40 1.64
N ILE A 125 12.89 11.18 2.40
CA ILE A 125 11.65 11.70 1.80
C ILE A 125 12.12 12.72 0.77
N PRO A 126 11.95 12.49 -0.54
CA PRO A 126 12.45 13.40 -1.58
C PRO A 126 11.76 14.78 -1.56
N PHE A 127 11.05 15.09 -0.49
CA PHE A 127 10.23 16.30 -0.32
C PHE A 127 10.52 17.07 0.96
N HIS A 128 11.61 16.77 1.67
CA HIS A 128 12.04 17.63 2.75
C HIS A 128 12.59 18.93 2.14
N ILE A 129 11.74 19.93 2.02
CA ILE A 129 12.13 21.30 1.75
C ILE A 129 12.61 21.84 3.10
N PRO A 130 13.91 22.17 3.25
CA PRO A 130 14.38 22.83 4.47
C PRO A 130 13.57 24.13 4.64
N PRO A 131 13.21 24.50 5.86
CA PRO A 131 12.64 25.82 6.09
C PRO A 131 13.66 26.86 5.64
N HIS A 132 13.29 27.65 4.65
CA HIS A 132 14.09 28.81 4.31
C HIS A 132 14.08 29.75 5.50
N ILE A 133 15.29 30.08 5.95
CA ILE A 133 15.62 31.24 6.79
C ILE A 133 15.06 32.50 6.14
#